data_7e2a305d0f26f94422e4354e5b791ba3
#
_entry.id   7e2a305d0f26f94422e4354e5b791ba3
#
_cell.length_a   1.000
_cell.length_b   1.000
_cell.length_c   1.000
_cell.angle_alpha   90.00
_cell.angle_beta   90.00
_cell.angle_gamma   90.00
#
_symmetry.space_group_name_H-M   'P 1'
#
loop_
_entity.id
_entity.type
_entity.pdbx_description
1 polymer ?
#
loop_
_entity_poly.entity_id
_entity_poly.type
_entity_poly.pdbx_seq_one_letter_code
_entity_poly.pdbx_strand_id
1 'polypeptide(L)'
;MFKTFASSRVAITLILLPLVLCTPAAGSDESWPSFRGEFARGVADGQSLPTEWDPTGGTNVRWRRELPGTGHGSLVITGGKIFVLTAVTDGETELILGDLGGGRRIPDLEREFSWRIYCLDEATGEVLWTHEAYAGPPRTTRHAKSSQANATPTTDGRTVVALFGSEGMVAYSVAGEELWRVDLGILDPGLFGSPTTHWGHASSPVIHGGRVFVQVDRHANSFIAAFDLGTGRELWKAERQEKPVWATPTIHETAERTQLIVVGGDFDRGLDPETGAELWRFARDLEVKTPTPFVAGDMVILAGGFRGKELHALRVTAEGTVDGDDLVWSSKSGGPYTSTPVAYRGRVYFVRDTGILNVLDLATGAQVHRRRLEGTYSASPVASDGKIYLASEGGVVRTLSSEPPFDQLAEIDMDEPCMSTPAIVNRTLFLRCRSKVWAISSAGSDP
;
A
#
# COMPACT_ATOMS: atom_id res chain seq x y z
N MET A 1 62.57 8.91 -69.28
CA MET A 1 62.75 9.10 -67.86
C MET A 1 61.33 9.16 -67.23
N PHE A 2 60.73 8.00 -66.94
CA PHE A 2 59.37 7.89 -66.43
C PHE A 2 59.46 7.51 -64.98
N LYS A 3 58.92 8.37 -64.09
CA LYS A 3 58.73 8.11 -62.62
C LYS A 3 57.38 7.47 -62.40
N THR A 4 57.40 6.24 -61.92
CA THR A 4 56.23 5.49 -61.47
C THR A 4 55.83 5.97 -60.05
N PHE A 5 54.57 6.43 -59.88
CA PHE A 5 53.98 6.71 -58.61
C PHE A 5 53.31 5.44 -58.04
N ALA A 6 53.75 5.00 -56.87
CA ALA A 6 53.12 3.93 -56.12
C ALA A 6 51.97 4.50 -55.30
N SER A 7 50.73 4.00 -55.49
CA SER A 7 49.56 4.36 -54.67
C SER A 7 49.47 3.42 -53.51
N SER A 8 49.61 3.94 -52.28
CA SER A 8 49.34 3.26 -51.04
C SER A 8 47.81 3.19 -50.81
N ARG A 9 47.29 1.98 -50.78
CA ARG A 9 45.87 1.73 -50.31
C ARG A 9 45.86 1.59 -48.78
N VAL A 10 45.21 2.54 -48.06
CA VAL A 10 44.94 2.43 -46.67
C VAL A 10 43.68 1.59 -46.53
N ALA A 11 43.80 0.43 -45.90
CA ALA A 11 42.64 -0.40 -45.51
C ALA A 11 42.06 0.13 -44.20
N ILE A 12 40.85 0.66 -44.23
CA ILE A 12 40.08 1.04 -43.02
C ILE A 12 39.35 -0.22 -42.56
N THR A 13 39.80 -0.80 -41.45
CA THR A 13 39.11 -1.89 -40.79
C THR A 13 37.99 -1.29 -39.91
N LEU A 14 36.75 -1.46 -40.33
CA LEU A 14 35.57 -1.09 -39.53
C LEU A 14 35.39 -2.11 -38.39
N ILE A 15 35.69 -1.72 -37.17
CA ILE A 15 35.38 -2.51 -35.98
C ILE A 15 33.90 -2.26 -35.65
N LEU A 16 33.04 -3.21 -35.99
CA LEU A 16 31.65 -3.25 -35.50
C LEU A 16 31.66 -3.65 -34.02
N LEU A 17 31.49 -2.66 -33.12
CA LEU A 17 31.12 -2.95 -31.72
C LEU A 17 29.68 -3.48 -31.70
N PRO A 18 29.42 -4.61 -31.02
CA PRO A 18 28.06 -5.06 -30.82
C PRO A 18 27.36 -4.06 -29.89
N LEU A 19 26.28 -3.44 -30.39
CA LEU A 19 25.36 -2.66 -29.60
C LEU A 19 24.62 -3.64 -28.66
N VAL A 20 25.05 -3.75 -27.42
CA VAL A 20 24.28 -4.45 -26.37
C VAL A 20 23.05 -3.59 -26.11
N LEU A 21 21.94 -3.94 -26.75
CA LEU A 21 20.63 -3.46 -26.38
C LEU A 21 20.35 -3.94 -24.94
N CYS A 22 20.58 -3.07 -23.98
CA CYS A 22 20.08 -3.25 -22.62
C CYS A 22 18.55 -3.14 -22.72
N THR A 23 17.86 -4.26 -22.88
CA THR A 23 16.42 -4.31 -22.64
C THR A 23 16.21 -3.90 -21.19
N PRO A 24 15.35 -2.91 -20.88
CA PRO A 24 14.97 -2.68 -19.49
C PRO A 24 14.43 -4.01 -18.97
N ALA A 25 14.98 -4.49 -17.88
CA ALA A 25 14.42 -5.63 -17.16
C ALA A 25 12.95 -5.28 -16.91
N ALA A 26 12.04 -6.06 -17.49
CA ALA A 26 10.65 -6.05 -17.05
C ALA A 26 10.72 -6.23 -15.54
N GLY A 27 10.13 -5.29 -14.77
CA GLY A 27 10.08 -5.37 -13.32
C GLY A 27 9.65 -6.77 -12.94
N SER A 28 10.46 -7.45 -12.16
CA SER A 28 10.20 -8.84 -11.81
C SER A 28 8.88 -8.89 -11.04
N ASP A 29 7.91 -9.65 -11.55
CA ASP A 29 6.65 -9.96 -10.86
C ASP A 29 6.86 -10.72 -9.52
N GLU A 30 8.08 -10.74 -9.04
CA GLU A 30 8.57 -11.51 -7.89
C GLU A 30 8.50 -10.73 -6.56
N SER A 31 7.94 -9.54 -6.51
CA SER A 31 7.87 -8.78 -5.28
C SER A 31 6.60 -7.93 -5.12
N TRP A 32 6.19 -7.77 -3.85
CA TRP A 32 5.14 -6.86 -3.40
C TRP A 32 5.72 -6.02 -2.26
N PRO A 33 6.52 -4.98 -2.57
CA PRO A 33 7.49 -4.41 -1.63
C PRO A 33 6.91 -3.45 -0.60
N SER A 34 5.65 -3.05 -0.74
CA SER A 34 5.00 -2.05 0.12
C SER A 34 3.48 -2.23 0.12
N PHE A 35 2.78 -1.35 0.81
CA PHE A 35 1.31 -1.31 0.77
C PHE A 35 0.81 -1.20 -0.67
N ARG A 36 0.04 -2.20 -1.13
CA ARG A 36 -0.48 -2.34 -2.51
C ARG A 36 0.59 -2.55 -3.58
N GLY A 37 1.75 -3.07 -3.20
CA GLY A 37 2.84 -3.37 -4.13
C GLY A 37 3.62 -2.14 -4.59
N GLU A 38 4.27 -2.24 -5.72
CA GLU A 38 5.07 -1.17 -6.26
C GLU A 38 4.21 0.06 -6.59
N PHE A 39 4.62 1.24 -6.09
CA PHE A 39 3.93 2.51 -6.29
C PHE A 39 2.43 2.50 -5.91
N ALA A 40 2.05 1.65 -4.96
CA ALA A 40 0.67 1.48 -4.48
C ALA A 40 -0.36 1.17 -5.58
N ARG A 41 0.03 0.57 -6.70
CA ARG A 41 -0.83 0.30 -7.85
C ARG A 41 -1.92 -0.74 -7.57
N GLY A 42 -1.62 -1.76 -6.75
CA GLY A 42 -2.57 -2.84 -6.45
C GLY A 42 -2.83 -3.77 -7.64
N VAL A 43 -1.91 -3.85 -8.61
CA VAL A 43 -2.06 -4.60 -9.85
C VAL A 43 -0.85 -5.51 -10.07
N ALA A 44 -1.10 -6.77 -10.43
CA ALA A 44 -0.10 -7.73 -10.89
C ALA A 44 -0.72 -8.63 -11.96
N ASP A 45 -0.43 -8.38 -13.24
CA ASP A 45 -0.88 -9.22 -14.36
C ASP A 45 0.10 -10.38 -14.62
N GLY A 46 -0.32 -11.39 -15.38
CA GLY A 46 0.49 -12.58 -15.70
C GLY A 46 0.52 -13.63 -14.60
N GLN A 47 -0.26 -13.45 -13.54
CA GLN A 47 -0.19 -14.32 -12.35
C GLN A 47 -1.08 -15.56 -12.44
N SER A 48 -2.06 -15.61 -13.35
CA SER A 48 -2.98 -16.75 -13.54
C SER A 48 -3.65 -17.25 -12.26
N LEU A 49 -4.06 -16.31 -11.40
CA LEU A 49 -4.66 -16.61 -10.09
C LEU A 49 -5.97 -17.40 -10.23
N PRO A 50 -6.28 -18.31 -9.27
CA PRO A 50 -7.55 -19.01 -9.27
C PRO A 50 -8.71 -18.03 -9.05
N THR A 51 -9.86 -18.35 -9.64
CA THR A 51 -11.12 -17.61 -9.41
C THR A 51 -11.78 -18.08 -8.12
N GLU A 52 -11.64 -19.37 -7.81
CA GLU A 52 -12.28 -20.04 -6.67
C GLU A 52 -11.25 -20.85 -5.89
N TRP A 53 -11.44 -20.94 -4.58
CA TRP A 53 -10.69 -21.81 -3.69
C TRP A 53 -11.56 -22.27 -2.52
N ASP A 54 -11.16 -23.33 -1.85
CA ASP A 54 -11.86 -23.88 -0.70
C ASP A 54 -10.98 -23.77 0.57
N PRO A 55 -11.27 -22.83 1.48
CA PRO A 55 -10.53 -22.66 2.73
C PRO A 55 -10.57 -23.90 3.65
N THR A 56 -11.63 -24.70 3.54
CA THR A 56 -11.84 -25.91 4.37
C THR A 56 -11.25 -27.13 3.73
N GLY A 57 -11.60 -27.41 2.46
CA GLY A 57 -11.18 -28.59 1.71
C GLY A 57 -9.79 -28.49 1.09
N GLY A 58 -9.19 -27.30 1.08
CA GLY A 58 -7.82 -27.07 0.61
C GLY A 58 -7.65 -26.93 -0.90
N THR A 59 -8.73 -26.98 -1.70
CA THR A 59 -8.64 -26.77 -3.15
C THR A 59 -8.13 -25.36 -3.45
N ASN A 60 -7.05 -25.22 -4.24
CA ASN A 60 -6.38 -23.95 -4.57
C ASN A 60 -5.86 -23.19 -3.33
N VAL A 61 -5.69 -23.87 -2.20
CA VAL A 61 -5.00 -23.35 -1.01
C VAL A 61 -3.65 -24.04 -0.92
N ARG A 62 -2.58 -23.31 -1.20
CA ARG A 62 -1.20 -23.82 -1.14
C ARG A 62 -0.79 -24.10 0.30
N TRP A 63 -1.04 -23.14 1.20
CA TRP A 63 -0.85 -23.25 2.63
C TRP A 63 -1.67 -22.20 3.39
N ARG A 64 -1.83 -22.44 4.68
CA ARG A 64 -2.33 -21.47 5.65
C ARG A 64 -1.44 -21.51 6.90
N ARG A 65 -1.18 -20.34 7.48
CA ARG A 65 -0.36 -20.18 8.68
C ARG A 65 -1.08 -19.36 9.72
N GLU A 66 -1.26 -19.91 10.91
CA GLU A 66 -1.71 -19.16 12.07
C GLU A 66 -0.58 -18.31 12.63
N LEU A 67 -0.86 -17.06 12.95
CA LEU A 67 0.07 -16.12 13.60
C LEU A 67 -0.56 -15.57 14.87
N PRO A 68 0.20 -15.54 15.98
CA PRO A 68 -0.26 -14.90 17.21
C PRO A 68 -0.50 -13.40 17.03
N GLY A 69 -1.48 -12.88 17.77
CA GLY A 69 -1.80 -11.45 17.81
C GLY A 69 -2.65 -10.97 16.65
N THR A 70 -2.87 -9.67 16.61
CA THR A 70 -3.69 -9.02 15.60
C THR A 70 -2.90 -7.94 14.87
N GLY A 71 -3.29 -7.67 13.64
CA GLY A 71 -2.75 -6.59 12.84
C GLY A 71 -3.51 -6.45 11.53
N HIS A 72 -3.67 -5.22 11.05
CA HIS A 72 -4.36 -4.92 9.80
C HIS A 72 -3.43 -4.51 8.67
N GLY A 73 -2.12 -4.35 8.96
CA GLY A 73 -1.11 -4.16 7.93
C GLY A 73 -1.13 -5.30 6.91
N SER A 74 -0.94 -4.96 5.64
CA SER A 74 -0.87 -5.93 4.55
C SER A 74 0.47 -6.69 4.57
N LEU A 75 0.55 -7.72 3.76
CA LEU A 75 1.78 -8.51 3.60
C LEU A 75 2.73 -7.80 2.62
N VAL A 76 4.02 -7.91 2.90
CA VAL A 76 5.09 -7.49 2.00
C VAL A 76 5.90 -8.71 1.63
N ILE A 77 6.23 -8.85 0.34
CA ILE A 77 6.81 -10.07 -0.20
C ILE A 77 8.00 -9.71 -1.09
N THR A 78 9.13 -10.36 -0.87
CA THR A 78 10.33 -10.22 -1.69
C THR A 78 11.29 -11.40 -1.50
N GLY A 79 11.91 -11.84 -2.57
CA GLY A 79 12.95 -12.88 -2.53
C GLY A 79 12.53 -14.16 -1.80
N GLY A 80 11.30 -14.64 -2.03
CA GLY A 80 10.78 -15.85 -1.41
C GLY A 80 10.41 -15.69 0.08
N LYS A 81 10.28 -14.45 0.59
CA LYS A 81 9.97 -14.14 2.00
C LYS A 81 8.77 -13.24 2.12
N ILE A 82 7.95 -13.49 3.15
CA ILE A 82 6.78 -12.68 3.49
C ILE A 82 7.04 -12.02 4.84
N PHE A 83 6.83 -10.71 4.91
CA PHE A 83 6.93 -9.94 6.16
C PHE A 83 5.56 -9.46 6.61
N VAL A 84 5.27 -9.66 7.89
CA VAL A 84 3.98 -9.30 8.48
C VAL A 84 4.15 -8.80 9.91
N LEU A 85 3.40 -7.75 10.26
CA LEU A 85 3.44 -7.13 11.59
C LEU A 85 2.23 -7.58 12.43
N THR A 86 2.47 -7.90 13.69
CA THR A 86 1.39 -8.21 14.65
C THR A 86 1.61 -7.50 15.98
N ALA A 87 0.54 -7.30 16.73
CA ALA A 87 0.58 -6.93 18.13
C ALA A 87 -0.07 -8.06 18.95
N VAL A 88 0.71 -8.71 19.78
CA VAL A 88 0.31 -9.87 20.60
C VAL A 88 0.05 -9.38 22.02
N THR A 89 -1.07 -9.79 22.60
CA THR A 89 -1.42 -9.52 23.99
C THR A 89 -2.18 -10.71 24.58
N ASP A 90 -2.20 -10.83 25.88
CA ASP A 90 -2.98 -11.86 26.55
C ASP A 90 -4.50 -11.59 26.42
N GLY A 91 -5.24 -12.65 26.15
CA GLY A 91 -6.68 -12.62 25.92
C GLY A 91 -7.10 -12.00 24.58
N GLU A 92 -8.39 -11.93 24.37
CA GLU A 92 -8.94 -11.41 23.12
C GLU A 92 -8.87 -9.87 23.08
N THR A 93 -8.56 -9.36 21.88
CA THR A 93 -8.70 -7.94 21.55
C THR A 93 -10.06 -7.69 20.91
N GLU A 94 -10.74 -6.66 21.38
CA GLU A 94 -12.00 -6.24 20.76
C GLU A 94 -11.78 -5.76 19.34
N LEU A 95 -12.59 -6.24 18.41
CA LEU A 95 -12.68 -5.80 17.03
C LEU A 95 -14.13 -5.60 16.65
N ILE A 96 -14.49 -4.41 16.23
CA ILE A 96 -15.83 -4.09 15.72
C ILE A 96 -15.80 -4.07 14.20
N LEU A 97 -16.74 -4.77 13.58
CA LEU A 97 -16.94 -4.76 12.13
C LEU A 97 -18.12 -3.85 11.78
N GLY A 98 -18.07 -3.19 10.65
CA GLY A 98 -19.20 -2.45 10.08
C GLY A 98 -19.48 -1.08 10.71
N ASP A 99 -18.89 -0.72 11.82
CA ASP A 99 -19.07 0.59 12.43
C ASP A 99 -18.22 1.65 11.70
N LEU A 100 -18.89 2.55 11.01
CA LEU A 100 -18.25 3.61 10.23
C LEU A 100 -18.21 4.96 10.95
N GLY A 101 -18.83 5.12 12.09
CA GLY A 101 -19.06 6.46 12.65
C GLY A 101 -19.01 6.57 14.16
N GLY A 102 -18.73 5.51 14.87
CA GLY A 102 -18.84 5.50 16.32
C GLY A 102 -17.75 6.26 17.05
N GLY A 103 -16.60 6.52 16.44
CA GLY A 103 -15.45 7.12 17.12
C GLY A 103 -15.03 6.35 18.38
N ARG A 104 -15.50 5.10 18.49
CA ARG A 104 -15.25 4.27 19.68
C ARG A 104 -13.76 3.91 19.72
N ARG A 105 -13.13 4.25 20.82
CA ARG A 105 -11.75 3.89 21.13
C ARG A 105 -11.70 2.71 22.08
N ILE A 106 -10.66 1.91 21.95
CA ILE A 106 -10.36 0.83 22.88
C ILE A 106 -9.22 1.29 23.79
N PRO A 107 -9.47 1.38 25.11
CA PRO A 107 -8.48 1.83 26.08
C PRO A 107 -7.52 0.68 26.46
N ASP A 108 -6.66 0.29 25.53
CA ASP A 108 -5.68 -0.81 25.77
C ASP A 108 -4.48 -0.40 26.64
N LEU A 109 -4.43 0.85 27.14
CA LEU A 109 -3.24 1.46 27.77
C LEU A 109 -2.71 0.74 29.02
N GLU A 110 -3.47 -0.13 29.63
CA GLU A 110 -3.05 -0.91 30.79
C GLU A 110 -2.69 -2.37 30.45
N ARG A 111 -2.79 -2.73 29.15
CA ARG A 111 -2.50 -4.09 28.69
C ARG A 111 -1.07 -4.17 28.19
N GLU A 112 -0.40 -5.28 28.49
CA GLU A 112 0.90 -5.59 27.91
C GLU A 112 0.73 -6.09 26.48
N PHE A 113 1.50 -5.52 25.58
CA PHE A 113 1.61 -5.94 24.18
C PHE A 113 3.05 -6.30 23.84
N SER A 114 3.19 -7.20 22.87
CA SER A 114 4.44 -7.52 22.19
C SER A 114 4.23 -7.23 20.71
N TRP A 115 4.90 -6.19 20.19
CA TRP A 115 4.87 -5.85 18.77
C TRP A 115 5.91 -6.66 18.03
N ARG A 116 5.46 -7.46 17.08
CA ARG A 116 6.30 -8.43 16.40
C ARG A 116 6.30 -8.27 14.89
N ILE A 117 7.45 -8.52 14.30
CA ILE A 117 7.60 -8.78 12.87
C ILE A 117 7.86 -10.28 12.69
N TYR A 118 7.15 -10.89 11.76
CA TYR A 118 7.38 -12.26 11.31
C TYR A 118 7.91 -12.25 9.89
N CYS A 119 8.89 -13.09 9.62
CA CYS A 119 9.32 -13.46 8.29
C CYS A 119 8.90 -14.90 8.03
N LEU A 120 8.10 -15.11 7.01
CA LEU A 120 7.65 -16.43 6.58
C LEU A 120 8.32 -16.81 5.26
N ASP A 121 8.54 -18.09 5.07
CA ASP A 121 8.87 -18.65 3.77
C ASP A 121 7.64 -18.55 2.84
N GLU A 122 7.80 -17.97 1.67
CA GLU A 122 6.71 -17.76 0.72
C GLU A 122 6.10 -19.05 0.21
N ALA A 123 6.95 -20.09 -0.01
CA ALA A 123 6.52 -21.36 -0.58
C ALA A 123 5.73 -22.23 0.40
N THR A 124 6.09 -22.19 1.69
CA THR A 124 5.58 -23.12 2.70
C THR A 124 4.78 -22.46 3.82
N GLY A 125 4.91 -21.12 3.99
CA GLY A 125 4.35 -20.40 5.12
C GLY A 125 5.05 -20.69 6.46
N GLU A 126 6.20 -21.37 6.46
CA GLU A 126 6.97 -21.61 7.68
C GLU A 126 7.59 -20.32 8.20
N VAL A 127 7.63 -20.18 9.53
CA VAL A 127 8.29 -19.03 10.17
C VAL A 127 9.79 -19.20 10.06
N LEU A 128 10.46 -18.37 9.28
CA LEU A 128 11.92 -18.34 9.14
C LEU A 128 12.56 -17.64 10.34
N TRP A 129 11.99 -16.51 10.76
CA TRP A 129 12.39 -15.81 11.96
C TRP A 129 11.24 -14.89 12.47
N THR A 130 11.33 -14.50 13.71
CA THR A 130 10.44 -13.51 14.34
C THR A 130 11.23 -12.67 15.32
N HIS A 131 10.90 -11.37 15.41
CA HIS A 131 11.47 -10.48 16.40
C HIS A 131 10.37 -9.73 17.15
N GLU A 132 10.54 -9.59 18.45
CA GLU A 132 9.82 -8.65 19.27
C GLU A 132 10.52 -7.29 19.13
N ALA A 133 9.89 -6.38 18.39
CA ALA A 133 10.43 -5.05 18.18
C ALA A 133 10.26 -4.16 19.42
N TYR A 134 9.08 -4.26 20.05
CA TYR A 134 8.72 -3.51 21.25
C TYR A 134 7.88 -4.39 22.17
N ALA A 135 7.92 -4.10 23.48
CA ALA A 135 7.06 -4.72 24.49
C ALA A 135 6.65 -3.69 25.55
N GLY A 136 5.45 -3.85 26.08
CA GLY A 136 4.88 -2.99 27.12
C GLY A 136 3.46 -2.53 26.83
N PRO A 137 2.92 -1.60 27.63
CA PRO A 137 1.63 -1.00 27.35
C PRO A 137 1.70 -0.05 26.15
N PRO A 138 0.64 0.04 25.32
CA PRO A 138 0.61 0.95 24.16
C PRO A 138 0.73 2.40 24.60
N ARG A 139 1.46 3.19 23.83
CA ARG A 139 1.59 4.64 24.08
C ARG A 139 0.32 5.43 23.73
N THR A 140 -0.58 4.82 22.93
CA THR A 140 -1.84 5.42 22.49
C THR A 140 -2.97 4.41 22.44
N THR A 141 -4.21 4.89 22.57
CA THR A 141 -5.39 4.08 22.30
C THR A 141 -5.56 3.82 20.80
N ARG A 142 -6.50 2.96 20.44
CA ARG A 142 -6.84 2.68 19.03
C ARG A 142 -8.34 2.81 18.78
N HIS A 143 -8.71 3.00 17.52
CA HIS A 143 -10.09 2.86 17.08
C HIS A 143 -10.54 1.39 17.22
N ALA A 144 -11.82 1.16 17.52
CA ALA A 144 -12.38 -0.18 17.72
C ALA A 144 -12.28 -1.09 16.46
N LYS A 145 -12.16 -0.51 15.27
CA LYS A 145 -11.91 -1.21 14.00
C LYS A 145 -10.43 -1.43 13.70
N SER A 146 -9.53 -0.89 14.48
CA SER A 146 -8.09 -0.98 14.23
C SER A 146 -7.40 -1.97 15.17
N SER A 147 -6.13 -2.20 14.94
CA SER A 147 -5.23 -2.97 15.79
C SER A 147 -4.09 -2.08 16.28
N GLN A 148 -3.20 -2.60 17.14
CA GLN A 148 -1.94 -1.94 17.51
C GLN A 148 -0.83 -2.16 16.45
N ALA A 149 -1.13 -2.83 15.31
CA ALA A 149 -0.23 -3.05 14.18
C ALA A 149 -0.96 -2.85 12.85
N ASN A 150 -1.24 -1.58 12.50
CA ASN A 150 -2.01 -1.23 11.30
C ASN A 150 -1.13 -0.96 10.07
N ALA A 151 0.07 -0.41 10.27
CA ALA A 151 0.94 -0.09 9.15
C ALA A 151 1.45 -1.36 8.44
N THR A 152 1.54 -1.29 7.13
CA THR A 152 2.19 -2.30 6.31
C THR A 152 3.71 -2.06 6.35
N PRO A 153 4.56 -3.08 6.54
CA PRO A 153 6.00 -2.89 6.40
C PRO A 153 6.37 -2.51 4.95
N THR A 154 7.63 -2.16 4.71
CA THR A 154 8.14 -1.90 3.36
C THR A 154 9.54 -2.47 3.21
N THR A 155 9.94 -2.82 1.98
CA THR A 155 11.25 -3.41 1.69
C THR A 155 11.84 -2.93 0.36
N ASP A 156 13.17 -2.90 0.29
CA ASP A 156 13.93 -2.75 -0.97
C ASP A 156 14.50 -4.09 -1.48
N GLY A 157 14.10 -5.21 -0.88
CA GLY A 157 14.65 -6.54 -1.17
C GLY A 157 15.85 -6.94 -0.31
N ARG A 158 16.41 -6.01 0.49
CA ARG A 158 17.55 -6.24 1.41
C ARG A 158 17.23 -5.85 2.84
N THR A 159 16.53 -4.75 2.98
CA THR A 159 16.08 -4.19 4.26
C THR A 159 14.57 -4.24 4.31
N VAL A 160 14.01 -4.60 5.46
CA VAL A 160 12.60 -4.46 5.76
C VAL A 160 12.42 -3.45 6.89
N VAL A 161 11.53 -2.47 6.69
CA VAL A 161 11.22 -1.43 7.67
C VAL A 161 9.81 -1.63 8.20
N ALA A 162 9.69 -1.74 9.51
CA ALA A 162 8.44 -1.89 10.24
C ALA A 162 8.15 -0.62 11.05
N LEU A 163 6.93 -0.08 10.91
CA LEU A 163 6.44 1.05 11.72
C LEU A 163 5.29 0.56 12.59
N PHE A 164 5.46 0.66 13.90
CA PHE A 164 4.47 0.27 14.90
C PHE A 164 3.76 1.49 15.51
N GLY A 165 3.46 2.49 14.69
CA GLY A 165 2.83 3.72 15.15
C GLY A 165 3.67 4.44 16.20
N SER A 166 3.05 4.75 17.33
CA SER A 166 3.71 5.50 18.42
C SER A 166 4.82 4.74 19.13
N GLU A 167 4.91 3.42 18.97
CA GLU A 167 5.99 2.62 19.56
C GLU A 167 7.32 2.83 18.84
N GLY A 168 7.28 3.16 17.55
CA GLY A 168 8.46 3.52 16.78
C GLY A 168 8.62 2.76 15.48
N MET A 169 9.75 3.02 14.83
CA MET A 169 10.15 2.42 13.56
C MET A 169 11.42 1.62 13.74
N VAL A 170 11.50 0.44 13.15
CA VAL A 170 12.66 -0.45 13.22
C VAL A 170 12.95 -1.05 11.85
N ALA A 171 14.22 -1.20 11.51
CA ALA A 171 14.68 -1.87 10.30
C ALA A 171 15.44 -3.14 10.62
N TYR A 172 15.18 -4.15 9.82
CA TYR A 172 15.89 -5.43 9.83
C TYR A 172 16.45 -5.71 8.43
N SER A 173 17.55 -6.46 8.36
CA SER A 173 17.89 -7.13 7.10
C SER A 173 16.83 -8.19 6.79
N VAL A 174 16.65 -8.57 5.52
CA VAL A 174 15.75 -9.68 5.16
C VAL A 174 16.17 -11.02 5.75
N ALA A 175 17.39 -11.11 6.31
CA ALA A 175 17.88 -12.26 7.08
C ALA A 175 17.52 -12.21 8.57
N GLY A 176 16.96 -11.09 9.06
CA GLY A 176 16.49 -10.93 10.44
C GLY A 176 17.48 -10.20 11.36
N GLU A 177 18.57 -9.62 10.86
CA GLU A 177 19.46 -8.81 11.66
C GLU A 177 18.85 -7.41 11.88
N GLU A 178 18.74 -6.95 13.13
CA GLU A 178 18.31 -5.58 13.42
C GLU A 178 19.39 -4.59 13.00
N LEU A 179 19.04 -3.63 12.15
CA LEU A 179 19.96 -2.64 11.61
C LEU A 179 19.93 -1.33 12.39
N TRP A 180 18.74 -0.83 12.67
CA TRP A 180 18.51 0.39 13.43
C TRP A 180 17.06 0.49 13.91
N ARG A 181 16.85 1.38 14.90
CA ARG A 181 15.50 1.79 15.37
C ARG A 181 15.44 3.28 15.62
N VAL A 182 14.23 3.85 15.46
CA VAL A 182 13.95 5.28 15.64
C VAL A 182 12.67 5.45 16.43
N ASP A 183 12.72 6.22 17.51
CA ASP A 183 11.51 6.71 18.20
C ASP A 183 11.03 7.97 17.50
N LEU A 184 9.84 7.90 16.92
CA LEU A 184 9.18 9.01 16.22
C LEU A 184 8.26 9.83 17.15
N GLY A 185 8.22 9.48 18.43
CA GLY A 185 7.31 10.08 19.40
C GLY A 185 5.86 9.57 19.26
N ILE A 186 4.92 10.32 19.80
CA ILE A 186 3.49 9.97 19.72
C ILE A 186 2.95 10.32 18.33
N LEU A 187 2.52 9.30 17.59
CA LEU A 187 2.03 9.42 16.20
C LEU A 187 0.51 9.31 16.11
N ASP A 188 -0.20 9.77 17.11
CA ASP A 188 -1.65 9.61 17.12
C ASP A 188 -2.34 10.76 16.37
N PRO A 189 -2.96 10.49 15.22
CA PRO A 189 -3.65 11.51 14.45
C PRO A 189 -4.95 12.00 15.07
N GLY A 190 -5.58 11.26 15.97
CA GLY A 190 -6.83 11.66 16.63
C GLY A 190 -7.94 12.13 15.69
N LEU A 191 -9.16 12.34 16.19
CA LEU A 191 -10.24 12.92 15.39
C LEU A 191 -10.10 14.44 15.34
N PHE A 192 -10.19 15.04 14.14
CA PHE A 192 -10.21 16.48 13.99
C PHE A 192 -11.35 17.12 14.80
N GLY A 193 -11.05 18.19 15.53
CA GLY A 193 -12.00 18.85 16.44
C GLY A 193 -12.19 18.12 17.78
N SER A 194 -11.59 16.96 17.99
CA SER A 194 -11.62 16.22 19.25
C SER A 194 -10.22 15.70 19.61
N PRO A 195 -9.32 16.54 20.12
CA PRO A 195 -7.94 16.18 20.40
C PRO A 195 -7.75 15.02 21.39
N THR A 196 -8.79 14.68 22.14
CA THR A 196 -8.79 13.56 23.11
C THR A 196 -9.31 12.25 22.51
N THR A 197 -9.74 12.25 21.25
CA THR A 197 -10.21 11.05 20.55
C THR A 197 -9.06 10.47 19.74
N HIS A 198 -8.36 9.52 20.28
CA HIS A 198 -7.20 8.88 19.67
C HIS A 198 -7.62 7.63 18.93
N TRP A 199 -7.24 7.52 17.65
CA TRP A 199 -7.58 6.39 16.78
C TRP A 199 -6.38 5.53 16.38
N GLY A 200 -5.18 5.95 16.75
CA GLY A 200 -3.93 5.29 16.41
C GLY A 200 -3.45 5.62 15.00
N HIS A 201 -2.20 5.32 14.74
CA HIS A 201 -1.52 5.56 13.47
C HIS A 201 -1.73 4.39 12.50
N ALA A 202 -1.87 4.67 11.20
CA ALA A 202 -2.02 3.62 10.17
C ALA A 202 -1.25 3.91 8.87
N SER A 203 -0.71 5.11 8.66
CA SER A 203 0.13 5.40 7.51
C SER A 203 1.36 4.47 7.51
N SER A 204 1.66 3.87 6.38
CA SER A 204 2.78 2.95 6.22
C SER A 204 4.04 3.70 5.76
N PRO A 205 5.25 3.24 6.13
CA PRO A 205 6.48 3.77 5.58
C PRO A 205 6.62 3.37 4.10
N VAL A 206 7.36 4.18 3.34
CA VAL A 206 7.66 3.92 1.92
C VAL A 206 9.16 4.03 1.70
N ILE A 207 9.75 3.08 0.97
CA ILE A 207 11.17 3.09 0.58
C ILE A 207 11.31 3.53 -0.86
N HIS A 208 12.23 4.48 -1.11
CA HIS A 208 12.69 4.82 -2.46
C HIS A 208 14.06 5.50 -2.41
N GLY A 209 14.93 5.21 -3.37
CA GLY A 209 16.23 5.88 -3.54
C GLY A 209 17.13 5.84 -2.30
N GLY A 210 17.12 4.73 -1.53
CA GLY A 210 17.89 4.59 -0.29
C GLY A 210 17.33 5.41 0.89
N ARG A 211 16.07 5.83 0.83
CA ARG A 211 15.37 6.58 1.87
C ARG A 211 14.11 5.87 2.33
N VAL A 212 13.74 6.12 3.57
CA VAL A 212 12.44 5.74 4.16
C VAL A 212 11.64 7.00 4.40
N PHE A 213 10.45 7.09 3.83
CA PHE A 213 9.53 8.22 4.01
C PHE A 213 8.44 7.85 4.99
N VAL A 214 8.16 8.74 5.92
CA VAL A 214 7.09 8.60 6.92
C VAL A 214 6.22 9.83 6.92
N GLN A 215 4.90 9.62 6.84
CA GLN A 215 3.88 10.67 6.95
C GLN A 215 3.23 10.60 8.31
N VAL A 216 3.21 11.73 9.03
CA VAL A 216 2.57 11.86 10.34
C VAL A 216 1.72 13.11 10.36
N ASP A 217 0.41 12.94 10.24
CA ASP A 217 -0.56 14.01 10.35
C ASP A 217 -1.40 13.86 11.61
N ARG A 218 -1.36 14.88 12.44
CA ARG A 218 -1.99 14.93 13.75
C ARG A 218 -2.46 16.35 14.07
N HIS A 219 -3.12 16.55 15.19
CA HIS A 219 -3.65 17.88 15.57
C HIS A 219 -2.61 19.00 15.66
N ALA A 220 -1.38 18.65 15.98
CA ALA A 220 -0.27 19.61 16.08
C ALA A 220 1.04 18.94 15.70
N ASN A 221 1.95 19.71 15.11
CA ASN A 221 3.28 19.26 14.71
C ASN A 221 3.23 18.08 13.69
N SER A 222 2.34 18.17 12.70
CA SER A 222 2.31 17.26 11.56
C SER A 222 3.60 17.38 10.74
N PHE A 223 4.09 16.29 10.17
CA PHE A 223 5.29 16.30 9.35
C PHE A 223 5.32 15.18 8.32
N ILE A 224 6.13 15.38 7.29
CA ILE A 224 6.69 14.33 6.44
C ILE A 224 8.19 14.31 6.72
N ALA A 225 8.78 13.14 6.85
CA ALA A 225 10.22 13.02 7.05
C ALA A 225 10.81 11.91 6.17
N ALA A 226 12.06 12.09 5.77
CA ALA A 226 12.88 11.08 5.13
C ALA A 226 14.03 10.68 6.05
N PHE A 227 14.27 9.38 6.12
CA PHE A 227 15.35 8.78 6.88
C PHE A 227 16.26 8.01 5.92
N ASP A 228 17.54 8.00 6.20
CA ASP A 228 18.51 7.15 5.50
C ASP A 228 18.21 5.67 5.77
N LEU A 229 18.01 4.90 4.71
CA LEU A 229 17.61 3.50 4.82
C LEU A 229 18.65 2.62 5.51
N GLY A 230 19.94 2.94 5.36
CA GLY A 230 21.02 2.15 5.95
C GLY A 230 21.24 2.41 7.45
N THR A 231 20.90 3.62 7.94
CA THR A 231 21.27 4.06 9.29
C THR A 231 20.11 4.54 10.14
N GLY A 232 18.93 4.79 9.57
CA GLY A 232 17.79 5.38 10.28
C GLY A 232 17.98 6.87 10.63
N ARG A 233 19.06 7.53 10.18
CA ARG A 233 19.29 8.96 10.42
C ARG A 233 18.30 9.81 9.64
N GLU A 234 17.66 10.77 10.30
CA GLU A 234 16.81 11.76 9.64
C GLU A 234 17.62 12.57 8.62
N LEU A 235 17.18 12.60 7.37
CA LEU A 235 17.79 13.34 6.27
C LEU A 235 17.15 14.72 6.13
N TRP A 236 15.82 14.74 6.15
CA TRP A 236 15.04 15.96 6.17
C TRP A 236 13.68 15.73 6.84
N LYS A 237 13.10 16.81 7.34
CA LYS A 237 11.76 16.85 7.91
C LYS A 237 11.05 18.11 7.46
N ALA A 238 9.92 17.96 6.81
CA ALA A 238 9.04 19.04 6.40
C ALA A 238 7.86 19.13 7.38
N GLU A 239 7.89 20.13 8.26
CA GLU A 239 6.77 20.41 9.16
C GLU A 239 5.61 20.98 8.37
N ARG A 240 4.39 20.60 8.75
CA ARG A 240 3.18 21.08 8.12
C ARG A 240 2.03 21.23 9.13
N GLN A 241 1.08 22.06 8.79
CA GLN A 241 -0.18 22.20 9.55
C GLN A 241 -1.28 21.54 8.72
N GLU A 242 -1.63 20.33 9.08
CA GLU A 242 -2.65 19.55 8.39
C GLU A 242 -3.60 18.92 9.39
N LYS A 243 -4.86 18.76 8.96
CA LYS A 243 -5.83 17.93 9.69
C LYS A 243 -5.35 16.47 9.71
N PRO A 244 -5.70 15.70 10.74
CA PRO A 244 -5.32 14.29 10.83
C PRO A 244 -5.76 13.48 9.63
N VAL A 245 -4.82 12.70 9.05
CA VAL A 245 -5.06 11.73 7.98
C VAL A 245 -4.33 10.43 8.27
N TRP A 246 -4.74 9.35 7.59
CA TRP A 246 -4.19 7.99 7.76
C TRP A 246 -3.63 7.42 6.45
N ALA A 247 -3.62 8.22 5.38
CA ALA A 247 -3.14 7.81 4.08
C ALA A 247 -1.64 7.48 4.09
N THR A 248 -1.25 6.47 3.35
CA THR A 248 0.16 6.15 3.07
C THR A 248 0.63 7.01 1.89
N PRO A 249 1.82 7.61 1.92
CA PRO A 249 2.38 8.30 0.77
C PRO A 249 2.69 7.31 -0.38
N THR A 250 2.85 7.82 -1.59
CA THR A 250 3.33 7.01 -2.72
C THR A 250 4.41 7.72 -3.51
N ILE A 251 5.28 6.95 -4.16
CA ILE A 251 6.27 7.47 -5.10
C ILE A 251 5.71 7.39 -6.52
N HIS A 252 5.99 8.41 -7.30
CA HIS A 252 5.88 8.39 -8.74
C HIS A 252 7.22 8.77 -9.36
N GLU A 253 7.70 7.94 -10.26
CA GLU A 253 8.99 8.09 -10.91
C GLU A 253 8.84 8.03 -12.43
N THR A 254 9.43 9.02 -13.10
CA THR A 254 9.64 9.04 -14.54
C THR A 254 11.10 9.40 -14.84
N ALA A 255 11.50 9.36 -16.11
CA ALA A 255 12.84 9.80 -16.52
C ALA A 255 13.09 11.29 -16.21
N GLU A 256 12.04 12.09 -16.19
CA GLU A 256 12.12 13.55 -16.03
C GLU A 256 11.96 13.98 -14.58
N ARG A 257 11.22 13.20 -13.76
CA ARG A 257 10.84 13.63 -12.43
C ARG A 257 10.49 12.47 -11.51
N THR A 258 11.03 12.51 -10.30
CA THR A 258 10.56 11.70 -9.17
C THR A 258 9.84 12.58 -8.15
N GLN A 259 8.70 12.13 -7.64
CA GLN A 259 7.93 12.86 -6.63
C GLN A 259 7.36 11.93 -5.58
N LEU A 260 7.32 12.42 -4.34
CA LEU A 260 6.61 11.81 -3.22
C LEU A 260 5.23 12.46 -3.12
N ILE A 261 4.18 11.69 -3.41
CA ILE A 261 2.80 12.18 -3.37
C ILE A 261 2.22 11.89 -1.99
N VAL A 262 1.75 12.92 -1.33
CA VAL A 262 1.21 12.87 0.03
C VAL A 262 -0.18 13.48 0.09
N VAL A 263 -1.05 12.87 0.88
CA VAL A 263 -2.39 13.37 1.15
C VAL A 263 -2.37 14.16 2.45
N GLY A 264 -2.94 15.35 2.49
CA GLY A 264 -3.11 16.13 3.71
C GLY A 264 -4.57 16.49 3.95
N GLY A 265 -4.92 16.96 5.13
CA GLY A 265 -6.29 17.35 5.46
C GLY A 265 -6.77 18.54 4.63
N ASP A 266 -5.93 19.55 4.47
CA ASP A 266 -6.25 20.76 3.71
C ASP A 266 -5.68 20.72 2.30
N PHE A 267 -4.45 20.18 2.12
CA PHE A 267 -3.79 20.11 0.82
C PHE A 267 -3.18 18.73 0.58
N ASP A 268 -3.45 18.16 -0.58
CA ASP A 268 -2.64 17.09 -1.14
C ASP A 268 -1.43 17.68 -1.86
N ARG A 269 -0.26 17.01 -1.85
CA ARG A 269 0.98 17.58 -2.38
C ARG A 269 1.83 16.55 -3.11
N GLY A 270 2.59 17.03 -4.10
CA GLY A 270 3.80 16.39 -4.57
C GLY A 270 5.02 17.06 -3.97
N LEU A 271 5.93 16.26 -3.42
CA LEU A 271 7.17 16.73 -2.83
C LEU A 271 8.37 16.15 -3.59
N ASP A 272 9.45 16.91 -3.63
CA ASP A 272 10.75 16.38 -4.03
C ASP A 272 11.26 15.40 -2.96
N PRO A 273 11.49 14.12 -3.30
CA PRO A 273 11.88 13.12 -2.30
C PRO A 273 13.29 13.33 -1.75
N GLU A 274 14.17 14.07 -2.44
CA GLU A 274 15.52 14.36 -1.99
C GLU A 274 15.56 15.43 -0.90
N THR A 275 14.67 16.42 -0.99
CA THR A 275 14.74 17.65 -0.17
C THR A 275 13.48 17.89 0.68
N GLY A 276 12.37 17.25 0.37
CA GLY A 276 11.06 17.54 0.97
C GLY A 276 10.41 18.81 0.45
N ALA A 277 11.01 19.50 -0.56
CA ALA A 277 10.45 20.71 -1.14
C ALA A 277 9.14 20.42 -1.86
N GLU A 278 8.17 21.32 -1.71
CA GLU A 278 6.88 21.21 -2.38
C GLU A 278 7.03 21.51 -3.88
N LEU A 279 6.57 20.58 -4.71
CA LEU A 279 6.51 20.70 -6.16
C LEU A 279 5.17 21.24 -6.63
N TRP A 280 4.10 20.73 -6.02
CA TRP A 280 2.73 21.16 -6.26
C TRP A 280 1.86 20.92 -5.04
N ARG A 281 0.73 21.65 -4.99
CA ARG A 281 -0.34 21.44 -4.01
C ARG A 281 -1.72 21.53 -4.66
N PHE A 282 -2.65 20.72 -4.17
CA PHE A 282 -4.05 20.73 -4.56
C PHE A 282 -4.93 20.90 -3.32
N ALA A 283 -5.73 21.96 -3.28
CA ALA A 283 -6.62 22.26 -2.16
C ALA A 283 -7.80 21.29 -2.15
N ARG A 284 -7.93 20.54 -1.07
CA ARG A 284 -9.01 19.59 -0.87
C ARG A 284 -9.33 19.49 0.62
N ASP A 285 -10.14 20.44 1.11
CA ASP A 285 -10.55 20.49 2.51
C ASP A 285 -11.51 19.33 2.86
N LEU A 286 -10.92 18.21 3.26
CA LEU A 286 -11.63 17.01 3.68
C LEU A 286 -11.05 16.46 4.97
N GLU A 287 -11.94 16.02 5.86
CA GLU A 287 -11.56 15.36 7.10
C GLU A 287 -11.28 13.85 6.86
N VAL A 288 -10.38 13.29 7.67
CA VAL A 288 -10.17 11.84 7.80
C VAL A 288 -9.95 11.16 6.44
N LYS A 289 -8.90 11.59 5.72
CA LYS A 289 -8.50 10.93 4.48
C LYS A 289 -7.69 9.68 4.79
N THR A 290 -8.14 8.53 4.29
CA THR A 290 -7.49 7.23 4.50
C THR A 290 -6.95 6.64 3.19
N PRO A 291 -7.64 6.80 2.04
CA PRO A 291 -7.15 6.23 0.79
C PRO A 291 -5.79 6.80 0.39
N THR A 292 -4.89 5.89 0.01
CA THR A 292 -3.56 6.22 -0.51
C THR A 292 -3.66 6.84 -1.91
N PRO A 293 -2.91 7.91 -2.21
CA PRO A 293 -2.79 8.41 -3.57
C PRO A 293 -2.05 7.40 -4.44
N PHE A 294 -2.39 7.29 -5.71
CA PHE A 294 -1.68 6.42 -6.64
C PHE A 294 -1.69 7.00 -8.06
N VAL A 295 -0.80 6.50 -8.91
CA VAL A 295 -0.69 6.96 -10.28
C VAL A 295 -1.25 5.93 -11.25
N ALA A 296 -2.03 6.39 -12.22
CA ALA A 296 -2.60 5.61 -13.30
C ALA A 296 -2.41 6.34 -14.63
N GLY A 297 -1.52 5.83 -15.48
CA GLY A 297 -1.09 6.54 -16.68
C GLY A 297 -0.38 7.84 -16.33
N ASP A 298 -0.86 8.95 -16.88
CA ASP A 298 -0.37 10.31 -16.66
C ASP A 298 -1.14 11.09 -15.56
N MET A 299 -1.90 10.36 -14.73
CA MET A 299 -2.75 10.95 -13.71
C MET A 299 -2.42 10.48 -12.30
N VAL A 300 -2.41 11.42 -11.36
CA VAL A 300 -2.48 11.16 -9.92
C VAL A 300 -3.95 11.04 -9.54
N ILE A 301 -4.33 9.91 -8.95
CA ILE A 301 -5.68 9.67 -8.46
C ILE A 301 -5.73 9.92 -6.96
N LEU A 302 -6.57 10.86 -6.56
CA LEU A 302 -6.83 11.24 -5.17
C LEU A 302 -8.25 10.82 -4.80
N ALA A 303 -8.38 9.95 -3.83
CA ALA A 303 -9.70 9.46 -3.40
C ALA A 303 -10.14 10.12 -2.09
N GLY A 304 -11.39 10.04 -1.83
CA GLY A 304 -12.24 10.58 -0.77
C GLY A 304 -11.68 10.80 0.63
N GLY A 305 -12.54 10.75 1.56
CA GLY A 305 -12.38 10.97 2.99
C GLY A 305 -13.76 11.01 3.63
N PHE A 306 -13.82 11.20 4.94
CA PHE A 306 -15.08 11.31 5.65
C PHE A 306 -15.86 12.56 5.20
N ARG A 307 -17.14 12.42 4.89
CA ARG A 307 -18.05 13.44 4.36
C ARG A 307 -17.74 14.00 2.96
N GLY A 308 -16.52 13.88 2.45
CA GLY A 308 -16.17 14.26 1.09
C GLY A 308 -16.00 12.99 0.25
N LYS A 309 -16.94 12.73 -0.65
CA LYS A 309 -17.03 11.49 -1.42
C LYS A 309 -16.53 11.69 -2.85
N GLU A 310 -15.50 12.50 -3.03
CA GLU A 310 -15.00 12.88 -4.34
C GLU A 310 -13.75 12.06 -4.70
N LEU A 311 -13.59 11.77 -5.98
CA LEU A 311 -12.33 11.36 -6.57
C LEU A 311 -11.88 12.47 -7.51
N HIS A 312 -10.57 12.68 -7.57
CA HIS A 312 -9.95 13.62 -8.47
C HIS A 312 -8.82 12.93 -9.25
N ALA A 313 -8.67 13.30 -10.50
CA ALA A 313 -7.50 12.96 -11.30
C ALA A 313 -6.77 14.23 -11.67
N LEU A 314 -5.51 14.32 -11.27
CA LEU A 314 -4.61 15.45 -11.58
C LEU A 314 -3.54 14.98 -12.56
N ARG A 315 -3.02 15.87 -13.39
CA ARG A 315 -1.83 15.57 -14.20
C ARG A 315 -0.62 15.30 -13.31
N VAL A 316 0.14 14.27 -13.60
CA VAL A 316 1.38 13.97 -12.86
C VAL A 316 2.45 15.03 -13.02
N THR A 317 2.34 15.88 -14.07
CA THR A 317 3.24 16.99 -14.38
C THR A 317 2.85 18.29 -13.71
N ALA A 318 1.78 18.31 -12.88
CA ALA A 318 1.32 19.50 -12.18
C ALA A 318 2.45 20.19 -11.38
N GLU A 319 2.44 21.52 -11.34
CA GLU A 319 3.40 22.34 -10.61
C GLU A 319 2.68 23.49 -9.88
N GLY A 320 3.25 23.93 -8.77
CA GLY A 320 2.72 25.03 -7.98
C GLY A 320 1.33 24.73 -7.39
N THR A 321 0.41 25.69 -7.47
CA THR A 321 -0.97 25.47 -7.03
C THR A 321 -1.78 24.88 -8.18
N VAL A 322 -2.24 23.66 -8.01
CA VAL A 322 -3.04 22.93 -9.00
C VAL A 322 -4.43 23.55 -9.09
N ASP A 323 -4.80 23.98 -10.28
CA ASP A 323 -6.12 24.46 -10.65
C ASP A 323 -6.52 24.03 -12.07
N GLY A 324 -7.64 24.48 -12.57
CA GLY A 324 -8.18 24.36 -13.93
C GLY A 324 -7.57 23.31 -14.85
N ASP A 325 -6.46 23.62 -15.48
CA ASP A 325 -5.88 22.82 -16.57
C ASP A 325 -5.20 21.51 -16.08
N ASP A 326 -4.74 21.48 -14.83
CA ASP A 326 -4.12 20.30 -14.23
C ASP A 326 -5.13 19.32 -13.63
N LEU A 327 -6.37 19.77 -13.40
CA LEU A 327 -7.47 18.93 -12.96
C LEU A 327 -8.15 18.25 -14.16
N VAL A 328 -7.78 17.01 -14.44
CA VAL A 328 -8.32 16.26 -15.58
C VAL A 328 -9.82 15.99 -15.40
N TRP A 329 -10.21 15.51 -14.21
CA TRP A 329 -11.61 15.33 -13.86
C TRP A 329 -11.82 15.27 -12.34
N SER A 330 -13.06 15.58 -11.93
CA SER A 330 -13.58 15.37 -10.57
C SER A 330 -14.87 14.57 -10.64
N SER A 331 -14.94 13.48 -9.89
CA SER A 331 -16.15 12.65 -9.79
C SER A 331 -16.77 12.80 -8.41
N LYS A 332 -18.04 13.26 -8.39
CA LYS A 332 -18.87 13.37 -7.17
C LYS A 332 -19.71 12.13 -6.90
N SER A 333 -19.43 11.03 -7.61
CA SER A 333 -20.21 9.77 -7.54
C SER A 333 -20.09 9.03 -6.20
N GLY A 334 -19.40 9.59 -5.23
CA GLY A 334 -19.24 9.01 -3.90
C GLY A 334 -18.04 8.08 -3.82
N GLY A 335 -16.86 8.62 -3.53
CA GLY A 335 -15.62 7.87 -3.30
C GLY A 335 -15.66 6.97 -2.08
N PRO A 336 -14.66 6.11 -1.91
CA PRO A 336 -14.47 5.29 -0.72
C PRO A 336 -14.04 6.18 0.46
N TYR A 337 -14.28 5.68 1.66
CA TYR A 337 -13.81 6.32 2.89
C TYR A 337 -12.47 5.72 3.34
N THR A 338 -12.37 4.40 3.40
CA THR A 338 -11.18 3.69 3.90
C THR A 338 -10.36 3.01 2.80
N SER A 339 -11.02 2.31 1.86
CA SER A 339 -10.31 1.54 0.83
C SER A 339 -9.71 2.45 -0.25
N THR A 340 -8.50 2.13 -0.72
CA THR A 340 -7.87 2.78 -1.87
C THR A 340 -8.40 2.18 -3.17
N PRO A 341 -8.85 2.96 -4.14
CA PRO A 341 -9.26 2.45 -5.46
C PRO A 341 -8.13 1.74 -6.20
N VAL A 342 -8.47 0.90 -7.18
CA VAL A 342 -7.50 0.34 -8.14
C VAL A 342 -7.84 0.81 -9.56
N ALA A 343 -6.83 1.29 -10.28
CA ALA A 343 -6.95 1.55 -11.71
C ALA A 343 -6.49 0.33 -12.49
N TYR A 344 -7.37 -0.19 -13.34
CA TYR A 344 -7.09 -1.37 -14.12
C TYR A 344 -7.84 -1.38 -15.45
N ARG A 345 -7.14 -1.65 -16.55
CA ARG A 345 -7.70 -1.73 -17.92
C ARG A 345 -8.60 -0.54 -18.29
N GLY A 346 -8.09 0.68 -18.05
CA GLY A 346 -8.81 1.92 -18.41
C GLY A 346 -10.00 2.25 -17.51
N ARG A 347 -10.11 1.63 -16.34
CA ARG A 347 -11.18 1.85 -15.36
C ARG A 347 -10.64 2.03 -13.96
N VAL A 348 -11.41 2.69 -13.08
CA VAL A 348 -11.13 2.84 -11.65
C VAL A 348 -12.19 2.08 -10.88
N TYR A 349 -11.77 1.07 -10.11
CA TYR A 349 -12.65 0.24 -9.29
C TYR A 349 -12.48 0.60 -7.83
N PHE A 350 -13.57 0.78 -7.13
CA PHE A 350 -13.57 0.92 -5.68
C PHE A 350 -14.87 0.42 -5.06
N VAL A 351 -14.77 -0.05 -3.84
CA VAL A 351 -15.92 -0.38 -3.02
C VAL A 351 -16.01 0.62 -1.88
N ARG A 352 -17.21 1.14 -1.64
CA ARG A 352 -17.47 1.99 -0.46
C ARG A 352 -17.59 1.10 0.77
N ASP A 353 -17.28 1.66 1.93
CA ASP A 353 -17.34 0.94 3.21
C ASP A 353 -18.68 0.20 3.42
N THR A 354 -19.76 0.74 2.87
CA THR A 354 -21.12 0.15 2.95
C THR A 354 -21.42 -0.87 1.85
N GLY A 355 -20.41 -1.34 1.10
CA GLY A 355 -20.57 -2.38 0.09
C GLY A 355 -21.05 -1.88 -1.28
N ILE A 356 -20.98 -0.59 -1.59
CA ILE A 356 -21.31 -0.10 -2.94
C ILE A 356 -20.05 -0.15 -3.83
N LEU A 357 -20.00 -1.11 -4.74
CA LEU A 357 -19.02 -1.15 -5.82
C LEU A 357 -19.34 -0.05 -6.83
N ASN A 358 -18.33 0.68 -7.24
CA ASN A 358 -18.37 1.65 -8.34
C ASN A 358 -17.24 1.35 -9.31
N VAL A 359 -17.52 1.54 -10.58
CA VAL A 359 -16.53 1.49 -11.66
C VAL A 359 -16.63 2.78 -12.44
N LEU A 360 -15.53 3.52 -12.55
CA LEU A 360 -15.45 4.74 -13.34
C LEU A 360 -14.58 4.49 -14.57
N ASP A 361 -14.85 5.21 -15.64
CA ASP A 361 -13.93 5.35 -16.76
C ASP A 361 -12.70 6.17 -16.29
N LEU A 362 -11.50 5.66 -16.52
CA LEU A 362 -10.27 6.28 -16.02
C LEU A 362 -9.98 7.63 -16.68
N ALA A 363 -10.32 7.79 -17.96
CA ALA A 363 -9.99 9.00 -18.70
C ALA A 363 -10.92 10.18 -18.35
N THR A 364 -12.17 9.88 -17.97
CA THR A 364 -13.23 10.91 -17.83
C THR A 364 -13.80 11.03 -16.42
N GLY A 365 -13.54 10.04 -15.53
CA GLY A 365 -14.17 9.94 -14.22
C GLY A 365 -15.68 9.63 -14.26
N ALA A 366 -16.24 9.34 -15.43
CA ALA A 366 -17.65 9.00 -15.59
C ALA A 366 -17.95 7.62 -14.98
N GLN A 367 -19.05 7.52 -14.22
CA GLN A 367 -19.49 6.25 -13.66
C GLN A 367 -20.04 5.33 -14.77
N VAL A 368 -19.41 4.18 -14.98
CA VAL A 368 -19.80 3.18 -15.99
C VAL A 368 -20.55 1.99 -15.38
N HIS A 369 -20.32 1.71 -14.07
CA HIS A 369 -21.05 0.66 -13.37
C HIS A 369 -21.20 0.99 -11.89
N ARG A 370 -22.31 0.50 -11.31
CA ARG A 370 -22.58 0.55 -9.88
C ARG A 370 -23.40 -0.65 -9.44
N ARG A 371 -22.96 -1.30 -8.36
CA ARG A 371 -23.60 -2.48 -7.80
C ARG A 371 -23.50 -2.51 -6.29
N ARG A 372 -24.51 -3.05 -5.60
CA ARG A 372 -24.41 -3.34 -4.17
C ARG A 372 -23.81 -4.74 -3.99
N LEU A 373 -22.79 -4.84 -3.19
CA LEU A 373 -22.24 -6.06 -2.64
C LEU A 373 -22.66 -6.16 -1.17
N GLU A 374 -22.80 -7.37 -0.66
CA GLU A 374 -23.06 -7.59 0.77
C GLU A 374 -21.81 -7.38 1.59
N GLY A 375 -21.97 -6.95 2.85
CA GLY A 375 -20.89 -6.73 3.81
C GLY A 375 -20.35 -5.30 3.81
N THR A 376 -19.36 -5.08 4.66
CA THR A 376 -18.60 -3.84 4.82
C THR A 376 -17.17 -4.04 4.38
N TYR A 377 -16.50 -2.97 3.95
CA TYR A 377 -15.19 -3.05 3.30
C TYR A 377 -14.24 -2.00 3.84
N SER A 378 -13.08 -2.43 4.31
CA SER A 378 -11.93 -1.58 4.64
C SER A 378 -10.70 -1.92 3.81
N ALA A 379 -10.53 -3.20 3.44
CA ALA A 379 -9.48 -3.64 2.53
C ALA A 379 -9.63 -3.01 1.13
N SER A 380 -8.51 -2.70 0.51
CA SER A 380 -8.49 -2.17 -0.86
C SER A 380 -8.61 -3.28 -1.90
N PRO A 381 -9.25 -3.04 -3.06
CA PRO A 381 -9.23 -3.98 -4.17
C PRO A 381 -7.83 -4.14 -4.74
N VAL A 382 -7.55 -5.34 -5.25
CA VAL A 382 -6.37 -5.64 -6.07
C VAL A 382 -6.79 -6.30 -7.38
N ALA A 383 -5.98 -6.17 -8.44
CA ALA A 383 -6.32 -6.64 -9.77
C ALA A 383 -5.25 -7.56 -10.36
N SER A 384 -5.68 -8.58 -11.07
CA SER A 384 -4.82 -9.50 -11.83
C SER A 384 -5.61 -10.17 -12.95
N ASP A 385 -5.04 -10.26 -14.15
CA ASP A 385 -5.50 -11.07 -15.29
C ASP A 385 -7.02 -10.96 -15.56
N GLY A 386 -7.51 -9.72 -15.59
CA GLY A 386 -8.91 -9.46 -15.87
C GLY A 386 -9.87 -9.67 -14.69
N LYS A 387 -9.34 -9.86 -13.48
CA LYS A 387 -10.09 -10.05 -12.24
C LYS A 387 -9.79 -8.95 -11.23
N ILE A 388 -10.80 -8.63 -10.40
CA ILE A 388 -10.70 -7.75 -9.26
C ILE A 388 -11.03 -8.58 -8.01
N TYR A 389 -10.13 -8.59 -7.03
CA TYR A 389 -10.30 -9.29 -5.76
C TYR A 389 -10.64 -8.28 -4.66
N LEU A 390 -11.71 -8.55 -3.92
CA LEU A 390 -12.25 -7.72 -2.85
C LEU A 390 -12.44 -8.56 -1.58
N ALA A 391 -11.81 -8.18 -0.47
CA ALA A 391 -12.06 -8.79 0.83
C ALA A 391 -13.01 -7.91 1.65
N SER A 392 -14.10 -8.47 2.15
CA SER A 392 -14.97 -7.80 3.11
C SER A 392 -14.41 -7.92 4.53
N GLU A 393 -14.82 -7.02 5.42
CA GLU A 393 -14.43 -7.06 6.83
C GLU A 393 -14.83 -8.38 7.53
N GLY A 394 -15.98 -8.93 7.14
CA GLY A 394 -16.45 -10.21 7.64
C GLY A 394 -15.72 -11.44 7.12
N GLY A 395 -14.78 -11.28 6.17
CA GLY A 395 -13.98 -12.38 5.64
C GLY A 395 -14.47 -12.95 4.32
N VAL A 396 -15.51 -12.39 3.73
CA VAL A 396 -15.95 -12.85 2.39
C VAL A 396 -15.10 -12.19 1.31
N VAL A 397 -14.39 -13.00 0.55
CA VAL A 397 -13.59 -12.58 -0.61
C VAL A 397 -14.41 -12.78 -1.89
N ARG A 398 -14.52 -11.71 -2.69
CA ARG A 398 -15.22 -11.73 -3.98
C ARG A 398 -14.23 -11.55 -5.11
N THR A 399 -14.38 -12.39 -6.13
CA THR A 399 -13.69 -12.24 -7.41
C THR A 399 -14.69 -11.70 -8.43
N LEU A 400 -14.35 -10.55 -9.02
CA LEU A 400 -15.17 -9.90 -10.05
C LEU A 400 -14.44 -9.88 -11.39
N SER A 401 -15.21 -9.94 -12.51
CA SER A 401 -14.68 -9.62 -13.83
C SER A 401 -14.34 -8.13 -13.93
N SER A 402 -13.19 -7.80 -14.50
CA SER A 402 -12.86 -6.41 -14.86
C SER A 402 -13.53 -5.96 -16.16
N GLU A 403 -14.18 -6.85 -16.89
CA GLU A 403 -14.87 -6.54 -18.14
C GLU A 403 -16.39 -6.49 -17.96
N PRO A 404 -17.09 -5.63 -18.73
CA PRO A 404 -18.54 -5.60 -18.71
C PRO A 404 -19.17 -6.98 -18.98
N PRO A 405 -20.23 -7.33 -18.28
CA PRO A 405 -21.03 -6.52 -17.36
C PRO A 405 -20.53 -6.47 -15.90
N PHE A 406 -19.24 -6.77 -15.65
CA PHE A 406 -18.59 -6.75 -14.32
C PHE A 406 -19.18 -7.80 -13.37
N ASP A 407 -19.34 -9.02 -13.87
CA ASP A 407 -19.93 -10.13 -13.13
C ASP A 407 -19.12 -10.52 -11.91
N GLN A 408 -19.82 -10.94 -10.87
CA GLN A 408 -19.21 -11.66 -9.77
C GLN A 408 -18.93 -13.10 -10.23
N LEU A 409 -17.65 -13.46 -10.25
CA LEU A 409 -17.17 -14.77 -10.70
C LEU A 409 -17.18 -15.77 -9.54
N ALA A 410 -16.86 -15.31 -8.32
CA ALA A 410 -16.87 -16.16 -7.13
C ALA A 410 -17.12 -15.35 -5.86
N GLU A 411 -17.51 -16.07 -4.80
CA GLU A 411 -17.68 -15.58 -3.44
C GLU A 411 -17.23 -16.67 -2.47
N ILE A 412 -16.21 -16.40 -1.67
CA ILE A 412 -15.58 -17.35 -0.78
C ILE A 412 -15.53 -16.79 0.65
N ASP A 413 -16.10 -17.52 1.61
CA ASP A 413 -16.02 -17.17 3.03
C ASP A 413 -14.76 -17.77 3.64
N MET A 414 -13.89 -16.91 4.22
CA MET A 414 -12.64 -17.32 4.89
C MET A 414 -12.85 -17.75 6.34
N ASP A 415 -14.11 -17.71 6.83
CA ASP A 415 -14.52 -18.08 8.19
C ASP A 415 -13.83 -17.27 9.32
N GLU A 416 -13.30 -16.10 8.97
CA GLU A 416 -12.75 -15.13 9.93
C GLU A 416 -12.63 -13.73 9.31
N PRO A 417 -12.65 -12.65 10.09
CA PRO A 417 -12.50 -11.28 9.59
C PRO A 417 -11.20 -11.06 8.81
N CYS A 418 -11.29 -10.39 7.64
CA CYS A 418 -10.15 -10.08 6.76
C CYS A 418 -10.12 -8.57 6.47
N MET A 419 -9.32 -7.81 7.23
CA MET A 419 -9.24 -6.35 7.16
C MET A 419 -8.07 -5.86 6.28
N SER A 420 -7.12 -6.73 5.97
CA SER A 420 -5.90 -6.38 5.22
C SER A 420 -6.13 -6.45 3.71
N THR A 421 -5.47 -5.57 2.98
CA THR A 421 -5.44 -5.62 1.52
C THR A 421 -4.62 -6.83 1.04
N PRO A 422 -5.10 -7.64 0.09
CA PRO A 422 -4.35 -8.77 -0.44
C PRO A 422 -3.06 -8.34 -1.16
N ALA A 423 -2.09 -9.26 -1.25
CA ALA A 423 -0.87 -9.15 -2.04
C ALA A 423 -0.84 -10.22 -3.13
N ILE A 424 -0.18 -9.94 -4.26
CA ILE A 424 -0.12 -10.85 -5.41
C ILE A 424 1.34 -10.98 -5.87
N VAL A 425 1.89 -12.18 -5.80
CA VAL A 425 3.27 -12.50 -6.23
C VAL A 425 3.32 -13.97 -6.64
N ASN A 426 4.14 -14.30 -7.63
CA ASN A 426 4.48 -15.68 -8.00
C ASN A 426 3.26 -16.59 -8.15
N ARG A 427 2.25 -16.14 -8.92
CA ARG A 427 0.99 -16.85 -9.18
C ARG A 427 0.19 -17.17 -7.92
N THR A 428 0.41 -16.42 -6.85
CA THR A 428 -0.23 -16.62 -5.56
C THR A 428 -0.89 -15.34 -5.07
N LEU A 429 -2.15 -15.44 -4.67
CA LEU A 429 -2.86 -14.42 -3.91
C LEU A 429 -2.61 -14.69 -2.43
N PHE A 430 -1.97 -13.75 -1.76
CA PHE A 430 -1.75 -13.80 -0.32
C PHE A 430 -2.78 -12.95 0.40
N LEU A 431 -3.45 -13.53 1.37
CA LEU A 431 -4.48 -12.86 2.16
C LEU A 431 -4.15 -12.99 3.65
N ARG A 432 -4.18 -11.86 4.35
CA ARG A 432 -4.13 -11.85 5.80
C ARG A 432 -5.52 -11.63 6.37
N CYS A 433 -5.97 -12.58 7.19
CA CYS A 433 -7.16 -12.45 8.00
C CYS A 433 -6.78 -12.23 9.48
N ARG A 434 -7.73 -12.27 10.39
CA ARG A 434 -7.52 -11.95 11.82
C ARG A 434 -6.42 -12.79 12.45
N SER A 435 -6.47 -14.11 12.24
CA SER A 435 -5.56 -15.07 12.88
C SER A 435 -4.63 -15.78 11.90
N LYS A 436 -4.89 -15.72 10.60
CA LYS A 436 -4.20 -16.52 9.58
C LYS A 436 -3.68 -15.70 8.42
N VAL A 437 -2.59 -16.18 7.85
CA VAL A 437 -2.12 -15.83 6.51
C VAL A 437 -2.40 -17.01 5.59
N TRP A 438 -2.93 -16.72 4.42
CA TRP A 438 -3.31 -17.67 3.39
C TRP A 438 -2.51 -17.44 2.12
N ALA A 439 -2.03 -18.53 1.51
CA ALA A 439 -1.47 -18.52 0.16
C ALA A 439 -2.42 -19.31 -0.75
N ILE A 440 -2.96 -18.63 -1.75
CA ILE A 440 -4.01 -19.13 -2.65
C ILE A 440 -3.44 -19.16 -4.06
N SER A 441 -3.30 -20.34 -4.65
CA SER A 441 -2.77 -20.55 -6.00
C SER A 441 -3.42 -21.76 -6.65
N SER A 442 -3.44 -21.80 -7.98
CA SER A 442 -3.96 -22.96 -8.71
C SER A 442 -3.09 -24.20 -8.46
N ALA A 443 -3.72 -25.37 -8.34
CA ALA A 443 -2.99 -26.65 -8.23
C ALA A 443 -2.09 -26.84 -9.47
N GLY A 444 -0.81 -27.15 -9.25
CA GLY A 444 0.19 -27.32 -10.32
C GLY A 444 0.93 -26.05 -10.73
N SER A 445 0.76 -24.94 -10.01
CA SER A 445 1.55 -23.72 -10.17
C SER A 445 2.81 -23.74 -9.26
N ASP A 446 3.56 -24.85 -9.26
CA ASP A 446 4.91 -24.83 -8.66
C ASP A 446 5.78 -23.81 -9.40
N PRO A 447 6.62 -23.03 -8.68
CA PRO A 447 7.45 -21.97 -9.24
C PRO A 447 8.48 -22.47 -10.24
#